data_0f76d96318298dce712ae137a4215fec
#
_entry.id   0f76d96318298dce712ae137a4215fec
#
_cell.length_a   1.000
_cell.length_b   1.000
_cell.length_c   1.000
_cell.angle_alpha   90.00
_cell.angle_beta   90.00
_cell.angle_gamma   90.00
#
_symmetry.space_group_name_H-M   'P 1'
#
loop_
_entity.id
_entity.type
_entity.pdbx_description
1 polymer ?
#
loop_
_entity_poly.entity_id
_entity_poly.type
_entity_poly.pdbx_seq_one_letter_code
_entity_poly.pdbx_strand_id
1 'polypeptide(L)'
;MKILLHTCCAPCSTYVVDKLRKDGYTDLTYYWYNINIHPYTEYKNRLETLKIYAEMINMPLIIEPDYGIREFTKNVVNDIDGRCRFCYKSRLERTVKYAKEHGFEAFTTTLLVSPYQKHDLIVEIANELSKEYDIPFIYQDFREGFRIGQQMARDAGLYMQKYCGCIYSEEERYMKQIMKDKENIQKLTVEK
;
A
#
# COMPACT_ATOMS: atom_id res chain seq x y z
N MET A 1 -10.43 21.59 1.16
CA MET A 1 -10.60 20.40 0.29
C MET A 1 -10.43 19.18 1.14
N LYS A 2 -11.48 18.39 1.28
CA LYS A 2 -11.51 17.14 2.06
C LYS A 2 -11.01 15.98 1.21
N ILE A 3 -9.84 15.41 1.55
CA ILE A 3 -9.15 14.41 0.74
C ILE A 3 -9.12 13.06 1.45
N LEU A 4 -9.50 12.00 0.72
CA LEU A 4 -9.36 10.62 1.17
C LEU A 4 -8.01 10.05 0.70
N LEU A 5 -7.13 9.70 1.64
CA LEU A 5 -5.79 9.18 1.37
C LEU A 5 -5.76 7.66 1.56
N HIS A 6 -5.82 6.90 0.46
CA HIS A 6 -5.57 5.46 0.52
C HIS A 6 -4.19 5.16 1.09
N THR A 7 -4.14 4.32 2.13
CA THR A 7 -2.89 4.05 2.87
C THR A 7 -2.67 2.56 3.04
N CYS A 8 -1.51 2.07 2.59
CA CYS A 8 -1.14 0.66 2.69
C CYS A 8 -0.31 0.32 3.93
N CYS A 9 0.31 1.30 4.57
CA CYS A 9 1.14 1.15 5.77
C CYS A 9 1.57 2.51 6.32
N ALA A 10 1.91 2.57 7.59
CA ALA A 10 2.37 3.80 8.23
C ALA A 10 3.69 4.34 7.63
N PRO A 11 4.75 3.53 7.41
CA PRO A 11 5.99 4.03 6.82
C PRO A 11 5.84 4.71 5.46
N CYS A 12 4.89 4.22 4.61
CA CYS A 12 4.62 4.84 3.32
C CYS A 12 3.90 6.19 3.44
N SER A 13 3.23 6.44 4.56
CA SER A 13 2.42 7.64 4.76
C SER A 13 3.18 8.79 5.42
N THR A 14 4.29 8.54 6.10
CA THR A 14 5.03 9.57 6.87
C THR A 14 5.41 10.78 6.02
N TYR A 15 6.17 10.57 4.96
CA TYR A 15 6.56 11.64 4.04
C TYR A 15 5.37 12.19 3.24
N VAL A 16 4.47 11.31 2.78
CA VAL A 16 3.31 11.72 1.97
C VAL A 16 2.44 12.72 2.72
N VAL A 17 2.10 12.43 3.97
CA VAL A 17 1.29 13.35 4.79
C VAL A 17 2.03 14.65 5.11
N ASP A 18 3.31 14.57 5.46
CA ASP A 18 4.13 15.76 5.71
C ASP A 18 4.18 16.66 4.47
N LYS A 19 4.42 16.08 3.30
CA LYS A 19 4.47 16.82 2.04
C LYS A 19 3.12 17.42 1.65
N LEU A 20 2.04 16.65 1.73
CA LEU A 20 0.69 17.15 1.44
C LEU A 20 0.31 18.31 2.37
N ARG A 21 0.60 18.21 3.67
CA ARG A 21 0.34 19.30 4.63
C ARG A 21 1.15 20.55 4.31
N LYS A 22 2.42 20.41 3.93
CA LYS A 22 3.29 21.52 3.49
C LYS A 22 2.77 22.20 2.22
N ASP A 23 2.14 21.44 1.33
CA ASP A 23 1.54 21.95 0.10
C ASP A 23 0.13 22.54 0.33
N GLY A 24 -0.34 22.62 1.58
CA GLY A 24 -1.60 23.26 1.96
C GLY A 24 -2.81 22.31 2.04
N TYR A 25 -2.63 21.00 1.84
CA TYR A 25 -3.70 20.03 2.01
C TYR A 25 -3.77 19.60 3.49
N THR A 26 -4.63 20.24 4.26
CA THR A 26 -4.73 20.03 5.71
C THR A 26 -5.90 19.13 6.14
N ASP A 27 -6.93 19.02 5.31
CA ASP A 27 -8.12 18.19 5.58
C ASP A 27 -7.95 16.79 4.94
N LEU A 28 -7.11 15.97 5.58
CA LEU A 28 -6.76 14.63 5.13
C LEU A 28 -7.40 13.59 6.04
N THR A 29 -7.89 12.50 5.45
CA THR A 29 -8.37 11.32 6.17
C THR A 29 -7.73 10.07 5.59
N TYR A 30 -7.14 9.24 6.44
CA TYR A 30 -6.64 7.93 6.03
C TYR A 30 -7.79 6.98 5.69
N TYR A 31 -7.57 6.20 4.63
CA TYR A 31 -8.46 5.12 4.25
C TYR A 31 -7.69 3.82 4.10
N TRP A 32 -8.06 2.83 4.90
CA TRP A 32 -7.49 1.49 4.87
C TRP A 32 -8.44 0.52 4.19
N TYR A 33 -8.05 0.06 3.01
CA TYR A 33 -8.61 -1.10 2.31
C TYR A 33 -7.51 -1.80 1.53
N ASN A 34 -7.06 -2.98 2.01
CA ASN A 34 -5.86 -3.64 1.51
C ASN A 34 -6.02 -5.16 1.45
N ILE A 35 -6.82 -5.67 0.51
CA ILE A 35 -7.05 -7.10 0.28
C ILE A 35 -5.80 -7.85 -0.22
N ASN A 36 -4.75 -7.14 -0.54
CA ASN A 36 -3.49 -7.65 -1.08
C ASN A 36 -2.41 -7.90 -0.04
N ILE A 37 -2.62 -7.59 1.23
CA ILE A 37 -1.57 -7.75 2.25
C ILE A 37 -1.69 -9.13 2.89
N HIS A 38 -0.65 -9.96 2.69
CA HIS A 38 -0.57 -11.34 3.15
C HIS A 38 0.82 -11.64 3.74
N PRO A 39 0.93 -12.62 4.68
CA PRO A 39 -0.16 -13.32 5.38
C PRO A 39 -0.91 -12.43 6.36
N TYR A 40 -1.87 -12.99 7.09
CA TYR A 40 -2.68 -12.24 8.05
C TYR A 40 -1.85 -11.52 9.13
N THR A 41 -0.75 -12.10 9.55
CA THR A 41 0.17 -11.46 10.51
C THR A 41 0.77 -10.15 9.96
N GLU A 42 1.14 -10.12 8.70
CA GLU A 42 1.62 -8.90 8.04
C GLU A 42 0.50 -7.86 7.89
N TYR A 43 -0.70 -8.29 7.47
CA TYR A 43 -1.89 -7.42 7.41
C TYR A 43 -2.16 -6.78 8.77
N LYS A 44 -2.19 -7.58 9.84
CA LYS A 44 -2.42 -7.12 11.21
C LYS A 44 -1.33 -6.14 11.65
N ASN A 45 -0.06 -6.48 11.48
CA ASN A 45 1.06 -5.62 11.89
C ASN A 45 1.00 -4.23 11.22
N ARG A 46 0.69 -4.19 9.92
CA ARG A 46 0.57 -2.90 9.21
C ARG A 46 -0.63 -2.10 9.66
N LEU A 47 -1.77 -2.74 9.88
CA LEU A 47 -2.98 -2.06 10.32
C LEU A 47 -2.80 -1.48 11.74
N GLU A 48 -2.29 -2.27 12.70
CA GLU A 48 -2.07 -1.80 14.06
C GLU A 48 -1.04 -0.66 14.10
N THR A 49 0.03 -0.76 13.31
CA THR A 49 1.02 0.32 13.20
C THR A 49 0.40 1.59 12.59
N LEU A 50 -0.49 1.46 11.60
CA LEU A 50 -1.17 2.62 11.02
C LEU A 50 -2.10 3.28 12.02
N LYS A 51 -2.83 2.52 12.85
CA LYS A 51 -3.66 3.06 13.94
C LYS A 51 -2.82 3.90 14.91
N ILE A 52 -1.70 3.33 15.39
CA ILE A 52 -0.79 4.03 16.30
C ILE A 52 -0.28 5.33 15.65
N TYR A 53 0.16 5.27 14.41
CA TYR A 53 0.69 6.45 13.73
C TYR A 53 -0.41 7.50 13.46
N ALA A 54 -1.60 7.09 13.09
CA ALA A 54 -2.74 7.99 12.90
C ALA A 54 -3.07 8.78 14.19
N GLU A 55 -3.06 8.10 15.35
CA GLU A 55 -3.22 8.74 16.67
C GLU A 55 -2.08 9.72 16.96
N MET A 56 -0.81 9.33 16.73
CA MET A 56 0.35 10.18 16.96
C MET A 56 0.30 11.51 16.22
N ILE A 57 -0.27 11.53 15.02
CA ILE A 57 -0.32 12.72 14.16
C ILE A 57 -1.72 13.37 14.09
N ASN A 58 -2.65 12.93 14.96
CA ASN A 58 -4.06 13.35 14.97
C ASN A 58 -4.72 13.26 13.60
N MET A 59 -4.55 12.12 12.93
CA MET A 59 -5.08 11.89 11.57
C MET A 59 -6.33 11.01 11.65
N PRO A 60 -7.50 11.44 11.16
CA PRO A 60 -8.67 10.57 11.04
C PRO A 60 -8.37 9.34 10.21
N LEU A 61 -8.85 8.16 10.65
CA LEU A 61 -8.62 6.88 9.99
C LEU A 61 -9.94 6.12 9.81
N ILE A 62 -10.27 5.81 8.59
CA ILE A 62 -11.37 4.95 8.19
C ILE A 62 -10.80 3.58 7.82
N ILE A 63 -11.37 2.52 8.39
CA ILE A 63 -10.92 1.15 8.19
C ILE A 63 -12.05 0.32 7.59
N GLU A 64 -11.81 -0.27 6.42
CA GLU A 64 -12.57 -1.41 5.92
C GLU A 64 -11.73 -2.67 6.15
N PRO A 65 -12.09 -3.50 7.14
CA PRO A 65 -11.20 -4.54 7.67
C PRO A 65 -11.29 -5.85 6.86
N ASP A 66 -11.17 -5.75 5.54
CA ASP A 66 -11.19 -6.93 4.67
C ASP A 66 -9.77 -7.44 4.42
N TYR A 67 -9.49 -8.66 4.91
CA TYR A 67 -8.22 -9.33 4.64
C TYR A 67 -8.10 -9.83 3.20
N GLY A 68 -9.19 -10.27 2.59
CA GLY A 68 -9.39 -10.48 1.16
C GLY A 68 -8.47 -11.46 0.43
N ILE A 69 -7.70 -12.34 1.10
CA ILE A 69 -6.74 -13.23 0.43
C ILE A 69 -7.41 -14.10 -0.65
N ARG A 70 -8.61 -14.61 -0.39
CA ARG A 70 -9.32 -15.50 -1.35
C ARG A 70 -9.77 -14.74 -2.59
N GLU A 71 -10.24 -13.51 -2.41
CA GLU A 71 -10.60 -12.63 -3.51
C GLU A 71 -9.37 -12.25 -4.32
N PHE A 72 -8.31 -11.82 -3.65
CA PHE A 72 -7.06 -11.46 -4.31
C PHE A 72 -6.52 -12.63 -5.14
N THR A 73 -6.31 -13.80 -4.55
CA THR A 73 -5.74 -14.96 -5.23
C THR A 73 -6.60 -15.44 -6.39
N LYS A 74 -7.93 -15.49 -6.24
CA LYS A 74 -8.87 -15.86 -7.31
C LYS A 74 -8.71 -14.96 -8.54
N ASN A 75 -8.47 -13.68 -8.35
CA ASN A 75 -8.38 -12.71 -9.45
C ASN A 75 -6.99 -12.65 -10.11
N VAL A 76 -5.94 -13.15 -9.46
CA VAL A 76 -4.57 -13.03 -9.98
C VAL A 76 -3.92 -14.37 -10.35
N VAL A 77 -4.53 -15.51 -10.00
CA VAL A 77 -3.94 -16.84 -10.21
C VAL A 77 -3.63 -17.17 -11.67
N ASN A 78 -4.40 -16.63 -12.60
CA ASN A 78 -4.21 -16.87 -14.05
C ASN A 78 -3.22 -15.87 -14.70
N ASP A 79 -2.82 -14.82 -14.00
CA ASP A 79 -1.86 -13.80 -14.46
C ASP A 79 -1.11 -13.22 -13.26
N ILE A 80 -0.21 -14.02 -12.69
CA ILE A 80 0.57 -13.62 -11.52
C ILE A 80 1.47 -12.41 -11.81
N ASP A 81 2.03 -12.33 -13.00
CA ASP A 81 2.93 -11.23 -13.40
C ASP A 81 2.17 -9.91 -13.61
N GLY A 82 0.92 -10.00 -14.08
CA GLY A 82 0.00 -8.85 -14.23
C GLY A 82 -0.77 -8.49 -12.96
N ARG A 83 -0.61 -9.20 -11.86
CA ARG A 83 -1.34 -9.04 -10.59
C ARG A 83 -1.41 -7.61 -10.04
N CYS A 84 -0.40 -6.80 -10.36
CA CYS A 84 -0.34 -5.43 -9.86
C CYS A 84 -1.50 -4.57 -10.39
N ARG A 85 -1.97 -4.80 -11.62
CA ARG A 85 -3.12 -4.08 -12.19
C ARG A 85 -4.39 -4.32 -11.34
N PHE A 86 -4.71 -5.58 -11.06
CA PHE A 86 -5.83 -5.92 -10.18
C PHE A 86 -5.64 -5.31 -8.79
N CYS A 87 -4.44 -5.45 -8.21
CA CYS A 87 -4.08 -4.96 -6.89
C CYS A 87 -4.30 -3.43 -6.75
N TYR A 88 -3.88 -2.64 -7.73
CA TYR A 88 -4.08 -1.19 -7.69
C TYR A 88 -5.54 -0.83 -7.96
N LYS A 89 -6.14 -1.44 -8.98
CA LYS A 89 -7.53 -1.15 -9.35
C LYS A 89 -8.48 -1.41 -8.17
N SER A 90 -8.44 -2.59 -7.58
CA SER A 90 -9.34 -2.95 -6.47
C SER A 90 -9.28 -1.99 -5.29
N ARG A 91 -8.07 -1.57 -4.91
CA ARG A 91 -7.88 -0.63 -3.79
C ARG A 91 -8.30 0.80 -4.12
N LEU A 92 -7.89 1.31 -5.28
CA LEU A 92 -8.20 2.69 -5.68
C LEU A 92 -9.67 2.84 -6.04
N GLU A 93 -10.28 1.83 -6.67
CA GLU A 93 -11.71 1.84 -6.96
C GLU A 93 -12.54 1.87 -5.66
N ARG A 94 -12.17 1.05 -4.65
CA ARG A 94 -12.85 1.10 -3.35
C ARG A 94 -12.66 2.46 -2.68
N THR A 95 -11.47 3.04 -2.79
CA THR A 95 -11.18 4.37 -2.24
C THR A 95 -12.03 5.46 -2.89
N VAL A 96 -12.10 5.50 -4.23
CA VAL A 96 -12.86 6.55 -4.93
C VAL A 96 -14.36 6.39 -4.74
N LYS A 97 -14.88 5.16 -4.70
CA LYS A 97 -16.28 4.89 -4.35
C LYS A 97 -16.63 5.43 -2.97
N TYR A 98 -15.81 5.09 -1.98
CA TYR A 98 -15.98 5.61 -0.63
C TYR A 98 -15.93 7.14 -0.59
N ALA A 99 -14.97 7.74 -1.30
CA ALA A 99 -14.85 9.19 -1.39
C ALA A 99 -16.13 9.83 -1.91
N LYS A 100 -16.69 9.30 -3.00
CA LYS A 100 -17.94 9.80 -3.61
C LYS A 100 -19.14 9.66 -2.66
N GLU A 101 -19.29 8.49 -2.04
CA GLU A 101 -20.42 8.19 -1.14
C GLU A 101 -20.42 9.04 0.14
N HIS A 102 -19.22 9.50 0.59
CA HIS A 102 -19.07 10.19 1.88
C HIS A 102 -18.63 11.67 1.75
N GLY A 103 -18.79 12.25 0.55
CA GLY A 103 -18.58 13.66 0.33
C GLY A 103 -17.12 14.13 0.47
N PHE A 104 -16.16 13.26 0.12
CA PHE A 104 -14.79 13.70 -0.10
C PHE A 104 -14.68 14.38 -1.46
N GLU A 105 -13.90 15.46 -1.51
CA GLU A 105 -13.76 16.29 -2.71
C GLU A 105 -12.65 15.77 -3.64
N ALA A 106 -11.75 14.93 -3.13
CA ALA A 106 -10.67 14.33 -3.89
C ALA A 106 -10.14 13.06 -3.20
N PHE A 107 -9.34 12.28 -3.94
CA PHE A 107 -8.60 11.15 -3.37
C PHE A 107 -7.15 11.15 -3.83
N THR A 108 -6.30 10.45 -3.07
CA THR A 108 -4.91 10.15 -3.43
C THR A 108 -4.43 8.85 -2.77
N THR A 109 -3.17 8.48 -2.96
CA THR A 109 -2.64 7.23 -2.42
C THR A 109 -1.18 7.31 -2.00
N THR A 110 -0.84 6.66 -0.90
CA THR A 110 0.55 6.49 -0.46
C THR A 110 1.36 5.54 -1.35
N LEU A 111 0.74 4.86 -2.32
CA LEU A 111 1.46 4.00 -3.28
C LEU A 111 2.45 4.77 -4.13
N LEU A 112 2.22 6.07 -4.35
CA LEU A 112 3.06 6.95 -5.15
C LEU A 112 4.44 7.24 -4.55
N VAL A 113 4.69 6.85 -3.27
CA VAL A 113 5.98 7.12 -2.62
C VAL A 113 7.04 6.05 -2.90
N SER A 114 6.61 4.82 -3.20
CA SER A 114 7.55 3.71 -3.32
C SER A 114 8.14 3.58 -4.73
N PRO A 115 9.47 3.60 -4.89
CA PRO A 115 10.12 3.36 -6.19
C PRO A 115 9.99 1.91 -6.67
N TYR A 116 9.51 0.99 -5.82
CA TYR A 116 9.28 -0.43 -6.15
C TYR A 116 7.87 -0.70 -6.68
N GLN A 117 7.00 0.30 -6.69
CA GLN A 117 5.67 0.20 -7.28
C GLN A 117 5.72 0.53 -8.78
N LYS A 118 4.79 -0.03 -9.55
CA LYS A 118 4.62 0.31 -10.98
C LYS A 118 3.92 1.68 -11.08
N HIS A 119 4.70 2.76 -10.92
CA HIS A 119 4.22 4.13 -10.73
C HIS A 119 3.24 4.56 -11.84
N ASP A 120 3.64 4.40 -13.11
CA ASP A 120 2.82 4.82 -14.25
C ASP A 120 1.49 4.07 -14.30
N LEU A 121 1.48 2.78 -13.93
CA LEU A 121 0.26 1.99 -13.85
C LEU A 121 -0.68 2.47 -12.72
N ILE A 122 -0.14 2.94 -11.59
CA ILE A 122 -0.94 3.53 -10.51
C ILE A 122 -1.61 4.82 -11.01
N VAL A 123 -0.83 5.68 -11.70
CA VAL A 123 -1.31 6.96 -12.24
C VAL A 123 -2.37 6.74 -13.31
N GLU A 124 -2.15 5.79 -14.23
CA GLU A 124 -3.12 5.39 -15.27
C GLU A 124 -4.45 5.01 -14.63
N ILE A 125 -4.44 4.01 -13.72
CA ILE A 125 -5.65 3.51 -13.05
C ILE A 125 -6.35 4.61 -12.23
N ALA A 126 -5.59 5.41 -11.49
CA ALA A 126 -6.16 6.48 -10.67
C ALA A 126 -6.86 7.55 -11.53
N ASN A 127 -6.28 7.91 -12.68
CA ASN A 127 -6.90 8.85 -13.62
C ASN A 127 -8.15 8.27 -14.32
N GLU A 128 -8.14 6.98 -14.67
CA GLU A 128 -9.33 6.30 -15.18
C GLU A 128 -10.47 6.35 -14.18
N LEU A 129 -10.21 5.97 -12.93
CA LEU A 129 -11.17 5.98 -11.85
C LEU A 129 -11.64 7.40 -11.49
N SER A 130 -10.74 8.38 -11.51
CA SER A 130 -11.09 9.79 -11.31
C SER A 130 -12.15 10.27 -12.30
N LYS A 131 -12.00 9.92 -13.59
CA LYS A 131 -12.97 10.25 -14.64
C LYS A 131 -14.27 9.46 -14.50
N GLU A 132 -14.18 8.16 -14.20
CA GLU A 132 -15.34 7.27 -14.07
C GLU A 132 -16.26 7.71 -12.92
N TYR A 133 -15.66 8.08 -11.78
CA TYR A 133 -16.41 8.42 -10.56
C TYR A 133 -16.64 9.93 -10.38
N ASP A 134 -16.07 10.77 -11.25
CA ASP A 134 -16.12 12.24 -11.15
C ASP A 134 -15.62 12.75 -9.77
N ILE A 135 -14.48 12.19 -9.32
CA ILE A 135 -13.78 12.60 -8.10
C ILE A 135 -12.31 12.87 -8.45
N PRO A 136 -11.79 14.10 -8.25
CA PRO A 136 -10.42 14.45 -8.57
C PRO A 136 -9.37 13.55 -7.92
N PHE A 137 -8.41 13.09 -8.71
CA PHE A 137 -7.20 12.44 -8.21
C PHE A 137 -6.10 13.48 -7.99
N ILE A 138 -5.64 13.62 -6.74
CA ILE A 138 -4.50 14.49 -6.43
C ILE A 138 -3.23 13.68 -6.71
N TYR A 139 -2.63 13.97 -7.87
CA TYR A 139 -1.36 13.36 -8.25
C TYR A 139 -0.18 14.19 -7.75
N GLN A 140 0.76 13.50 -7.11
CA GLN A 140 2.09 14.03 -6.80
C GLN A 140 3.10 12.87 -6.80
N ASP A 141 4.26 13.10 -7.39
CA ASP A 141 5.36 12.13 -7.32
C ASP A 141 6.09 12.29 -5.98
N PHE A 142 5.88 11.32 -5.08
CA PHE A 142 6.51 11.32 -3.76
C PHE A 142 7.79 10.47 -3.69
N ARG A 143 8.28 9.90 -4.80
CA ARG A 143 9.41 8.96 -4.80
C ARG A 143 10.71 9.58 -4.29
N GLU A 144 10.93 10.86 -4.49
CA GLU A 144 12.08 11.59 -3.92
C GLU A 144 12.14 11.49 -2.39
N GLY A 145 11.00 11.46 -1.73
CA GLY A 145 10.86 11.38 -0.28
C GLY A 145 10.87 9.96 0.30
N PHE A 146 11.04 8.92 -0.51
CA PHE A 146 10.96 7.54 -0.04
C PHE A 146 11.93 7.24 1.12
N ARG A 147 13.21 7.62 0.97
CA ARG A 147 14.22 7.40 2.03
C ARG A 147 13.97 8.26 3.26
N ILE A 148 13.52 9.49 3.06
CA ILE A 148 13.13 10.40 4.14
C ILE A 148 12.00 9.80 4.94
N GLY A 149 10.94 9.35 4.28
CA GLY A 149 9.79 8.71 4.93
C GLY A 149 10.16 7.44 5.69
N GLN A 150 11.07 6.62 5.15
CA GLN A 150 11.58 5.46 5.88
C GLN A 150 12.36 5.85 7.14
N GLN A 151 13.14 6.95 7.11
CA GLN A 151 13.82 7.42 8.29
C GLN A 151 12.84 7.96 9.32
N MET A 152 11.88 8.80 8.91
CA MET A 152 10.80 9.27 9.78
C MET A 152 10.07 8.12 10.48
N ALA A 153 9.79 7.04 9.76
CA ALA A 153 9.13 5.87 10.31
C ALA A 153 9.98 5.12 11.36
N ARG A 154 11.30 5.01 11.13
CA ARG A 154 12.23 4.41 12.12
C ARG A 154 12.33 5.27 13.37
N ASP A 155 12.46 6.58 13.21
CA ASP A 155 12.56 7.53 14.32
C ASP A 155 11.30 7.53 15.19
N ALA A 156 10.14 7.27 14.55
CA ALA A 156 8.85 7.09 15.23
C ALA A 156 8.63 5.67 15.79
N GLY A 157 9.59 4.75 15.65
CA GLY A 157 9.49 3.37 16.14
C GLY A 157 8.43 2.50 15.44
N LEU A 158 8.07 2.84 14.18
CA LEU A 158 7.02 2.15 13.45
C LEU A 158 7.50 0.81 12.88
N TYR A 159 6.59 -0.16 12.78
CA TYR A 159 6.86 -1.42 12.11
C TYR A 159 7.23 -1.18 10.63
N MET A 160 8.36 -1.74 10.21
CA MET A 160 8.90 -1.60 8.84
C MET A 160 8.62 -2.87 8.04
N GLN A 161 7.75 -2.78 7.04
CA GLN A 161 7.46 -3.89 6.13
C GLN A 161 8.68 -4.25 5.27
N LYS A 162 8.82 -5.54 4.94
CA LYS A 162 9.96 -6.06 4.18
C LYS A 162 9.67 -6.24 2.69
N TYR A 163 8.40 -6.24 2.27
CA TYR A 163 7.95 -6.46 0.89
C TYR A 163 6.69 -5.62 0.58
N CYS A 164 6.23 -5.63 -0.66
CA CYS A 164 5.11 -4.80 -1.12
C CYS A 164 3.80 -5.11 -0.35
N GLY A 165 3.50 -6.39 -0.13
CA GLY A 165 2.33 -6.82 0.66
C GLY A 165 1.76 -8.16 0.22
N CYS A 166 1.65 -8.46 -1.07
CA CYS A 166 1.08 -9.73 -1.50
C CYS A 166 2.07 -10.89 -1.33
N ILE A 167 1.53 -12.09 -1.21
CA ILE A 167 2.32 -13.31 -1.01
C ILE A 167 3.35 -13.53 -2.14
N TYR A 168 3.03 -13.17 -3.38
CA TYR A 168 3.96 -13.26 -4.50
C TYR A 168 5.13 -12.26 -4.37
N SER A 169 4.90 -11.06 -3.82
CA SER A 169 5.98 -10.10 -3.56
C SER A 169 6.83 -10.51 -2.36
N GLU A 170 6.29 -11.30 -1.46
CA GLU A 170 7.05 -11.95 -0.38
C GLU A 170 7.98 -13.01 -0.95
N GLU A 171 7.47 -13.92 -1.78
CA GLU A 171 8.27 -14.92 -2.49
C GLU A 171 9.39 -14.26 -3.30
N GLU A 172 9.10 -13.25 -4.13
CA GLU A 172 10.10 -12.51 -4.90
C GLU A 172 11.20 -11.91 -4.00
N ARG A 173 10.81 -11.37 -2.85
CA ARG A 173 11.75 -10.80 -1.87
C ARG A 173 12.73 -11.83 -1.33
N TYR A 174 12.26 -13.04 -1.08
CA TYR A 174 13.06 -14.11 -0.47
C TYR A 174 13.57 -15.15 -1.46
N MET A 175 13.35 -14.99 -2.76
CA MET A 175 13.72 -15.95 -3.79
C MET A 175 15.18 -16.42 -3.68
N LYS A 176 16.14 -15.51 -3.47
CA LYS A 176 17.56 -15.88 -3.31
C LYS A 176 17.80 -16.77 -2.09
N GLN A 177 17.09 -16.52 -1.00
CA GLN A 177 17.20 -17.35 0.22
C GLN A 177 16.55 -18.71 -0.01
N ILE A 178 15.38 -18.76 -0.62
CA ILE A 178 14.67 -19.99 -0.98
C ILE A 178 15.55 -20.90 -1.84
N MET A 179 16.21 -20.35 -2.86
CA MET A 179 17.10 -21.11 -3.72
C MET A 179 18.32 -21.65 -2.97
N LYS A 180 18.95 -20.83 -2.12
CA LYS A 180 20.07 -21.25 -1.28
C LYS A 180 19.68 -22.37 -0.30
N ASP A 181 18.53 -22.25 0.33
CA ASP A 181 18.05 -23.27 1.27
C ASP A 181 17.75 -24.59 0.56
N LYS A 182 17.17 -24.52 -0.65
CA LYS A 182 16.96 -25.71 -1.50
C LYS A 182 18.27 -26.42 -1.85
N GLU A 183 19.30 -25.68 -2.27
CA GLU A 183 20.63 -26.26 -2.57
C GLU A 183 21.26 -26.92 -1.34
N ASN A 184 21.16 -26.27 -0.18
CA ASN A 184 21.71 -26.83 1.07
C ASN A 184 21.00 -28.12 1.47
N ILE A 185 19.67 -28.19 1.37
CA ILE A 185 18.88 -29.38 1.66
C ILE A 185 19.26 -30.53 0.69
N GLN A 186 19.42 -30.23 -0.61
CA GLN A 186 19.81 -31.23 -1.61
C GLN A 186 21.19 -31.84 -1.29
N LYS A 187 22.18 -31.03 -0.88
CA LYS A 187 23.50 -31.54 -0.48
C LYS A 187 23.42 -32.51 0.70
N LEU A 188 22.61 -32.16 1.72
CA LEU A 188 22.45 -33.05 2.90
C LEU A 188 21.73 -34.38 2.59
N THR A 189 20.97 -34.46 1.49
CA THR A 189 20.27 -35.68 1.08
C THR A 189 21.11 -36.57 0.17
N VAL A 190 22.14 -36.06 -0.48
CA VAL A 190 23.05 -36.84 -1.36
C VAL A 190 24.20 -37.50 -0.57
N GLU A 191 24.53 -36.97 0.61
CA GLU A 191 25.60 -37.50 1.48
C GLU A 191 25.13 -38.65 2.41
N LYS A 192 23.89 -39.14 2.25
CA LYS A 192 23.32 -40.32 2.92
C LYS A 192 23.14 -41.49 1.96
#